data_7e0590248300af9d176c9ed8d1424abb
#
_entry.id   7e0590248300af9d176c9ed8d1424abb
#
_cell.length_a   1.000
_cell.length_b   1.000
_cell.length_c   1.000
_cell.angle_alpha   90.00
_cell.angle_beta   90.00
_cell.angle_gamma   90.00
#
_symmetry.space_group_name_H-M   'P 1'
#
loop_
_entity.id
_entity.type
_entity.pdbx_description
1 polymer ?
#
loop_
_entity_poly.entity_id
_entity_poly.type
_entity_poly.pdbx_seq_one_letter_code
_entity_poly.pdbx_strand_id
1 'polypeptide(L)'
;LKEIKEILDSPNFNQEEAIAQQIKLLELQYKHIGELISFAREIQTKGVKTMNFEVFDAKEIEQYKAEVKSKWGNSKAYQEYEQRAVSHSEHNYYKFANEIMSLFTELGAMKQLPPTDKAVQEKVAALQSYINENFYTCSNDILKGLGEMYVCDDRFKKNIDRVSGEGTAEFVREAIFIYCDK
;
A
#
# COMPACT_ATOMS: atom_id res chain seq x y z
N LEU A 1 -11.70 27.31 27.19
CA LEU A 1 -11.18 27.35 28.57
C LEU A 1 -12.19 26.89 29.61
N LYS A 2 -13.50 27.24 29.50
CA LYS A 2 -14.56 26.74 30.41
C LYS A 2 -14.75 25.23 30.32
N GLU A 3 -14.86 24.68 29.10
CA GLU A 3 -15.02 23.26 28.83
C GLU A 3 -13.82 22.42 29.33
N ILE A 4 -12.60 22.95 29.19
CA ILE A 4 -11.40 22.28 29.72
C ILE A 4 -11.45 22.21 31.25
N LYS A 5 -11.91 23.28 31.91
CA LYS A 5 -12.04 23.30 33.36
C LYS A 5 -13.13 22.32 33.85
N GLU A 6 -14.26 22.24 33.15
CA GLU A 6 -15.35 21.29 33.45
C GLU A 6 -14.92 19.84 33.30
N ILE A 7 -14.04 19.53 32.32
CA ILE A 7 -13.45 18.20 32.14
C ILE A 7 -12.48 17.87 33.28
N LEU A 8 -11.61 18.83 33.64
CA LEU A 8 -10.60 18.63 34.70
C LEU A 8 -11.21 18.55 36.10
N ASP A 9 -12.35 19.21 36.34
CA ASP A 9 -13.07 19.20 37.61
C ASP A 9 -14.06 18.02 37.72
N SER A 10 -14.16 17.16 36.67
CA SER A 10 -15.04 15.98 36.67
C SER A 10 -14.55 14.93 37.66
N PRO A 11 -15.43 14.37 38.54
CA PRO A 11 -15.04 13.33 39.49
C PRO A 11 -14.59 12.01 38.84
N ASN A 12 -14.87 11.85 37.56
CA ASN A 12 -14.44 10.69 36.75
C ASN A 12 -13.20 10.96 35.88
N PHE A 13 -12.57 12.14 36.04
CA PHE A 13 -11.39 12.47 35.25
C PHE A 13 -10.17 11.71 35.79
N ASN A 14 -9.69 10.75 34.99
CA ASN A 14 -8.45 10.05 35.27
C ASN A 14 -7.27 10.80 34.63
N GLN A 15 -6.53 11.56 35.41
CA GLN A 15 -5.40 12.36 34.93
C GLN A 15 -4.30 11.51 34.29
N GLU A 16 -4.00 10.34 34.85
CA GLU A 16 -2.97 9.43 34.34
C GLU A 16 -3.36 8.89 32.95
N GLU A 17 -4.61 8.49 32.81
CA GLU A 17 -5.13 8.00 31.53
C GLU A 17 -5.19 9.10 30.46
N ALA A 18 -5.61 10.32 30.84
CA ALA A 18 -5.62 11.46 29.93
C ALA A 18 -4.19 11.85 29.46
N ILE A 19 -3.22 11.81 30.36
CA ILE A 19 -1.81 12.05 30.01
C ILE A 19 -1.28 10.92 29.13
N ALA A 20 -1.59 9.67 29.41
CA ALA A 20 -1.18 8.53 28.59
C ALA A 20 -1.73 8.63 27.18
N GLN A 21 -3.01 9.01 27.02
CA GLN A 21 -3.62 9.25 25.71
C GLN A 21 -2.96 10.42 24.99
N GLN A 22 -2.64 11.51 25.70
CA GLN A 22 -1.96 12.66 25.12
C GLN A 22 -0.54 12.32 24.67
N ILE A 23 0.20 11.55 25.45
CA ILE A 23 1.55 11.04 25.07
C ILE A 23 1.43 10.22 23.78
N LYS A 24 0.50 9.30 23.72
CA LYS A 24 0.26 8.48 22.52
C LYS A 24 -0.06 9.33 21.28
N LEU A 25 -0.88 10.37 21.44
CA LEU A 25 -1.18 11.31 20.35
C LEU A 25 0.07 12.08 19.91
N LEU A 26 0.88 12.55 20.85
CA LEU A 26 2.14 13.25 20.54
C LEU A 26 3.16 12.33 19.85
N GLU A 27 3.24 11.07 20.24
CA GLU A 27 4.08 10.06 19.58
C GLU A 27 3.64 9.83 18.14
N LEU A 28 2.33 9.76 17.88
CA LEU A 28 1.78 9.66 16.53
C LEU A 28 2.10 10.91 15.69
N GLN A 29 1.98 12.11 16.28
CA GLN A 29 2.35 13.35 15.60
C GLN A 29 3.85 13.43 15.33
N TYR A 30 4.69 13.05 16.27
CA TYR A 30 6.15 12.99 16.10
C TYR A 30 6.54 12.06 14.95
N LYS A 31 5.92 10.88 14.89
CA LYS A 31 6.12 9.92 13.82
C LYS A 31 5.73 10.52 12.47
N HIS A 32 4.55 11.14 12.38
CA HIS A 32 4.08 11.79 11.15
C HIS A 32 5.02 12.92 10.69
N ILE A 33 5.52 13.74 11.62
CA ILE A 33 6.52 14.77 11.30
C ILE A 33 7.82 14.13 10.78
N GLY A 34 8.26 13.02 11.36
CA GLY A 34 9.42 12.26 10.88
C GLY A 34 9.26 11.79 9.43
N GLU A 35 8.08 11.34 9.07
CA GLU A 35 7.72 10.93 7.70
C GLU A 35 7.75 12.10 6.72
N LEU A 36 7.18 13.24 7.10
CA LEU A 36 7.22 14.47 6.30
C LEU A 36 8.66 14.96 6.08
N ILE A 37 9.52 14.87 7.09
CA ILE A 37 10.95 15.21 6.97
C ILE A 37 11.66 14.26 6.01
N SER A 38 11.40 12.96 6.11
CA SER A 38 11.99 11.96 5.21
C SER A 38 11.56 12.20 3.77
N PHE A 39 10.30 12.50 3.55
CA PHE A 39 9.74 12.89 2.27
C PHE A 39 10.40 14.16 1.71
N ALA A 40 10.52 15.20 2.52
CA ALA A 40 11.17 16.44 2.10
C ALA A 40 12.64 16.21 1.68
N ARG A 41 13.37 15.34 2.40
CA ARG A 41 14.75 14.95 2.03
C ARG A 41 14.79 14.16 0.72
N GLU A 42 13.81 13.32 0.47
CA GLU A 42 13.72 12.59 -0.79
C GLU A 42 13.45 13.54 -1.97
N ILE A 43 12.57 14.53 -1.81
CA ILE A 43 12.37 15.61 -2.79
C ILE A 43 13.70 16.34 -3.05
N GLN A 44 14.44 16.67 -2.01
CA GLN A 44 15.70 17.37 -2.12
C GLN A 44 16.74 16.59 -2.92
N THR A 45 16.75 15.25 -2.79
CA THR A 45 17.75 14.39 -3.45
C THR A 45 17.35 13.96 -4.86
N LYS A 46 16.07 13.66 -5.10
CA LYS A 46 15.56 13.09 -6.35
C LYS A 46 14.80 14.09 -7.25
N GLY A 47 14.45 15.27 -6.70
CA GLY A 47 13.67 16.31 -7.39
C GLY A 47 12.17 16.03 -7.43
N VAL A 48 11.37 17.10 -7.62
CA VAL A 48 9.89 17.09 -7.54
C VAL A 48 9.23 16.32 -8.68
N LYS A 49 9.90 16.14 -9.83
CA LYS A 49 9.28 15.55 -11.04
C LYS A 49 8.95 14.06 -10.96
N THR A 50 9.47 13.35 -9.95
CA THR A 50 9.29 11.90 -9.79
C THR A 50 8.30 11.53 -8.68
N MET A 51 7.65 12.52 -8.05
CA MET A 51 6.84 12.28 -6.86
C MET A 51 5.35 12.38 -7.12
N ASN A 52 4.65 11.40 -6.56
CA ASN A 52 3.20 11.36 -6.55
C ASN A 52 2.67 11.91 -5.22
N PHE A 53 2.05 13.09 -5.27
CA PHE A 53 1.47 13.77 -4.11
C PHE A 53 0.14 13.16 -3.62
N GLU A 54 -0.51 12.32 -4.44
CA GLU A 54 -1.81 11.70 -4.10
C GLU A 54 -1.71 10.62 -3.02
N VAL A 55 -0.50 10.17 -2.69
CA VAL A 55 -0.24 9.19 -1.62
C VAL A 55 -0.54 9.76 -0.22
N PHE A 56 -0.80 11.06 -0.10
CA PHE A 56 -0.98 11.75 1.18
C PHE A 56 -2.44 11.94 1.61
N ASP A 57 -3.43 11.45 0.85
CA ASP A 57 -4.80 11.48 1.35
C ASP A 57 -5.04 10.34 2.34
N ALA A 58 -4.74 10.61 3.62
CA ALA A 58 -4.94 9.68 4.72
C ALA A 58 -6.39 9.15 4.78
N LYS A 59 -7.38 9.92 4.29
CA LYS A 59 -8.78 9.51 4.24
C LYS A 59 -9.01 8.44 3.18
N GLU A 60 -8.38 8.54 2.02
CA GLU A 60 -8.47 7.51 0.99
C GLU A 60 -7.84 6.20 1.47
N ILE A 61 -6.66 6.28 2.10
CA ILE A 61 -5.98 5.09 2.66
C ILE A 61 -6.84 4.39 3.73
N GLU A 62 -7.47 5.15 4.61
CA GLU A 62 -8.38 4.61 5.64
C GLU A 62 -9.61 3.95 5.00
N GLN A 63 -10.19 4.56 3.97
CA GLN A 63 -11.30 3.99 3.21
C GLN A 63 -10.90 2.69 2.50
N TYR A 64 -9.71 2.65 1.86
CA TYR A 64 -9.18 1.42 1.25
C TYR A 64 -8.98 0.32 2.28
N LYS A 65 -8.39 0.62 3.44
CA LYS A 65 -8.22 -0.37 4.51
C LYS A 65 -9.55 -0.93 4.99
N ALA A 66 -10.57 -0.08 5.16
CA ALA A 66 -11.90 -0.50 5.57
C ALA A 66 -12.58 -1.38 4.49
N GLU A 67 -12.45 -1.02 3.21
CA GLU A 67 -13.00 -1.76 2.09
C GLU A 67 -12.31 -3.14 1.94
N VAL A 68 -10.99 -3.19 2.01
CA VAL A 68 -10.23 -4.45 2.00
C VAL A 68 -10.62 -5.35 3.17
N LYS A 69 -10.75 -4.79 4.37
CA LYS A 69 -11.20 -5.53 5.54
C LYS A 69 -12.63 -6.07 5.38
N SER A 70 -13.52 -5.27 4.79
CA SER A 70 -14.91 -5.70 4.53
C SER A 70 -14.98 -6.85 3.53
N LYS A 71 -14.17 -6.80 2.46
CA LYS A 71 -14.19 -7.80 1.38
C LYS A 71 -13.43 -9.08 1.72
N TRP A 72 -12.29 -8.96 2.41
CA TRP A 72 -11.36 -10.08 2.60
C TRP A 72 -10.95 -10.33 4.05
N GLY A 73 -11.49 -9.59 5.02
CA GLY A 73 -11.10 -9.69 6.44
C GLY A 73 -11.15 -11.09 7.05
N ASN A 74 -12.02 -11.96 6.54
CA ASN A 74 -12.14 -13.36 6.96
C ASN A 74 -11.21 -14.31 6.18
N SER A 75 -10.47 -13.83 5.18
CA SER A 75 -9.55 -14.66 4.42
C SER A 75 -8.25 -14.92 5.18
N LYS A 76 -7.66 -16.09 4.94
CA LYS A 76 -6.35 -16.45 5.52
C LYS A 76 -5.26 -15.46 5.10
N ALA A 77 -5.28 -15.01 3.84
CA ALA A 77 -4.33 -14.03 3.32
C ALA A 77 -4.43 -12.68 4.07
N TYR A 78 -5.64 -12.22 4.39
CA TYR A 78 -5.82 -10.99 5.17
C TYR A 78 -5.31 -11.14 6.61
N GLN A 79 -5.54 -12.28 7.25
CA GLN A 79 -5.02 -12.57 8.59
C GLN A 79 -3.49 -12.61 8.61
N GLU A 80 -2.87 -13.23 7.61
CA GLU A 80 -1.40 -13.20 7.44
C GLU A 80 -0.88 -11.77 7.23
N TYR A 81 -1.58 -10.98 6.41
CA TYR A 81 -1.27 -9.57 6.20
C TYR A 81 -1.32 -8.76 7.50
N GLU A 82 -2.39 -8.89 8.30
CA GLU A 82 -2.50 -8.21 9.60
C GLU A 82 -1.36 -8.60 10.55
N GLN A 83 -1.03 -9.88 10.63
CA GLN A 83 0.07 -10.36 11.48
C GLN A 83 1.43 -9.79 11.06
N ARG A 84 1.71 -9.73 9.76
CA ARG A 84 2.96 -9.16 9.23
C ARG A 84 2.98 -7.63 9.34
N ALA A 85 1.84 -6.97 9.13
CA ALA A 85 1.72 -5.51 9.23
C ALA A 85 2.02 -5.00 10.65
N VAL A 86 1.72 -5.76 11.70
CA VAL A 86 2.07 -5.40 13.09
C VAL A 86 3.60 -5.32 13.27
N SER A 87 4.38 -6.10 12.54
CA SER A 87 5.85 -6.08 12.60
C SER A 87 6.48 -5.02 11.69
N HIS A 88 5.70 -4.43 10.77
CA HIS A 88 6.18 -3.41 9.85
C HIS A 88 5.81 -2.01 10.36
N SER A 89 6.82 -1.13 10.50
CA SER A 89 6.56 0.29 10.75
C SER A 89 5.89 0.93 9.52
N GLU A 90 5.10 2.00 9.70
CA GLU A 90 4.49 2.73 8.57
C GLU A 90 5.53 3.21 7.54
N HIS A 91 6.78 3.42 7.97
CA HIS A 91 7.89 3.75 7.06
C HIS A 91 8.14 2.65 6.01
N ASN A 92 7.89 1.39 6.35
CA ASN A 92 8.01 0.28 5.42
C ASN A 92 6.86 0.23 4.40
N TYR A 93 5.68 0.77 4.74
CA TYR A 93 4.54 0.77 3.82
C TYR A 93 4.84 1.54 2.51
N TYR A 94 5.39 2.74 2.61
CA TYR A 94 5.75 3.54 1.43
C TYR A 94 6.88 2.88 0.61
N LYS A 95 7.82 2.25 1.29
CA LYS A 95 8.88 1.48 0.62
C LYS A 95 8.28 0.34 -0.20
N PHE A 96 7.39 -0.45 0.40
CA PHE A 96 6.74 -1.57 -0.28
C PHE A 96 5.86 -1.11 -1.45
N ALA A 97 5.11 -0.02 -1.28
CA ALA A 97 4.31 0.55 -2.36
C ALA A 97 5.17 0.98 -3.55
N ASN A 98 6.30 1.65 -3.30
CA ASN A 98 7.24 2.07 -4.34
C ASN A 98 7.90 0.87 -5.04
N GLU A 99 8.27 -0.17 -4.31
CA GLU A 99 8.89 -1.38 -4.88
C GLU A 99 7.89 -2.15 -5.77
N ILE A 100 6.62 -2.28 -5.35
CA ILE A 100 5.56 -2.84 -6.20
C ILE A 100 5.36 -1.99 -7.45
N MET A 101 5.29 -0.66 -7.33
CA MET A 101 5.13 0.23 -8.49
C MET A 101 6.33 0.17 -9.43
N SER A 102 7.54 -0.08 -8.92
CA SER A 102 8.72 -0.34 -9.77
C SER A 102 8.55 -1.60 -10.61
N LEU A 103 8.02 -2.69 -10.03
CA LEU A 103 7.73 -3.92 -10.79
C LEU A 103 6.68 -3.69 -11.89
N PHE A 104 5.64 -2.89 -11.62
CA PHE A 104 4.67 -2.49 -12.65
C PHE A 104 5.32 -1.63 -13.74
N THR A 105 6.24 -0.73 -13.40
CA THR A 105 6.96 0.09 -14.37
C THR A 105 7.82 -0.78 -15.28
N GLU A 106 8.51 -1.77 -14.72
CA GLU A 106 9.31 -2.72 -15.49
C GLU A 106 8.43 -3.57 -16.43
N LEU A 107 7.29 -4.07 -15.95
CA LEU A 107 6.31 -4.78 -16.78
C LEU A 107 5.72 -3.87 -17.86
N GLY A 108 5.42 -2.62 -17.55
CA GLY A 108 4.95 -1.62 -18.52
C GLY A 108 5.96 -1.36 -19.63
N ALA A 109 7.27 -1.36 -19.33
CA ALA A 109 8.32 -1.25 -20.33
C ALA A 109 8.41 -2.46 -21.28
N MET A 110 7.84 -3.60 -20.86
CA MET A 110 7.85 -4.86 -21.64
C MET A 110 6.59 -5.05 -22.50
N LYS A 111 5.67 -4.10 -22.59
CA LYS A 111 4.41 -4.20 -23.39
C LYS A 111 4.63 -4.49 -24.87
N GLN A 112 5.84 -4.28 -25.38
CA GLN A 112 6.21 -4.63 -26.76
C GLN A 112 6.42 -6.14 -26.96
N LEU A 113 6.62 -6.89 -25.88
CA LEU A 113 6.79 -8.32 -25.88
C LEU A 113 5.43 -9.00 -25.71
N PRO A 114 5.24 -10.22 -26.23
CA PRO A 114 4.03 -10.99 -25.92
C PRO A 114 3.99 -11.32 -24.41
N PRO A 115 2.81 -11.35 -23.79
CA PRO A 115 2.66 -11.71 -22.38
C PRO A 115 3.22 -13.10 -22.03
N THR A 116 3.35 -13.98 -23.03
CA THR A 116 3.96 -15.33 -22.91
C THR A 116 5.48 -15.30 -22.87
N ASP A 117 6.12 -14.18 -23.20
CA ASP A 117 7.57 -14.05 -23.25
C ASP A 117 8.20 -14.44 -21.91
N LYS A 118 9.34 -15.11 -21.98
CA LYS A 118 10.05 -15.62 -20.79
C LYS A 118 10.41 -14.49 -19.83
N ALA A 119 10.90 -13.36 -20.35
CA ALA A 119 11.27 -12.21 -19.50
C ALA A 119 10.05 -11.59 -18.81
N VAL A 120 8.89 -11.51 -19.48
CA VAL A 120 7.63 -11.06 -18.89
C VAL A 120 7.19 -12.01 -17.79
N GLN A 121 7.25 -13.31 -18.04
CA GLN A 121 6.84 -14.34 -17.07
C GLN A 121 7.77 -14.40 -15.85
N GLU A 122 9.07 -14.15 -16.02
CA GLU A 122 10.02 -13.99 -14.91
C GLU A 122 9.69 -12.77 -14.04
N LYS A 123 9.21 -11.66 -14.65
CA LYS A 123 8.75 -10.49 -13.89
C LYS A 123 7.45 -10.74 -13.15
N VAL A 124 6.51 -11.51 -13.70
CA VAL A 124 5.31 -11.93 -12.98
C VAL A 124 5.67 -12.82 -11.79
N ALA A 125 6.63 -13.74 -11.96
CA ALA A 125 7.15 -14.56 -10.86
C ALA A 125 7.80 -13.69 -9.77
N ALA A 126 8.55 -12.66 -10.14
CA ALA A 126 9.14 -11.71 -9.20
C ALA A 126 8.06 -10.92 -8.44
N LEU A 127 6.99 -10.49 -9.12
CA LEU A 127 5.85 -9.82 -8.46
C LEU A 127 5.19 -10.75 -7.43
N GLN A 128 4.92 -12.01 -7.78
CA GLN A 128 4.36 -12.99 -6.85
C GLN A 128 5.29 -13.23 -5.66
N SER A 129 6.59 -13.40 -5.90
CA SER A 129 7.59 -13.60 -4.84
C SER A 129 7.65 -12.40 -3.90
N TYR A 130 7.62 -11.19 -4.46
CA TYR A 130 7.61 -9.96 -3.67
C TYR A 130 6.38 -9.88 -2.75
N ILE A 131 5.19 -10.24 -3.24
CA ILE A 131 3.97 -10.29 -2.44
C ILE A 131 4.10 -11.34 -1.34
N ASN A 132 4.63 -12.53 -1.67
CA ASN A 132 4.84 -13.62 -0.71
C ASN A 132 5.77 -13.23 0.44
N GLU A 133 6.83 -12.51 0.13
CA GLU A 133 7.85 -12.13 1.11
C GLU A 133 7.37 -11.02 2.04
N ASN A 134 6.61 -10.05 1.51
CA ASN A 134 6.35 -8.80 2.22
C ASN A 134 4.91 -8.66 2.76
N PHE A 135 3.93 -9.40 2.19
CA PHE A 135 2.52 -9.20 2.56
C PHE A 135 1.85 -10.47 3.08
N TYR A 136 1.65 -11.45 2.23
CA TYR A 136 0.95 -12.70 2.56
C TYR A 136 1.27 -13.80 1.54
N THR A 137 0.92 -15.04 1.86
CA THR A 137 1.06 -16.17 0.94
C THR A 137 0.14 -15.99 -0.27
N CYS A 138 0.73 -15.66 -1.43
CA CYS A 138 0.03 -15.37 -2.68
C CYS A 138 0.03 -16.63 -3.57
N SER A 139 -1.03 -17.43 -3.45
CA SER A 139 -1.26 -18.55 -4.38
C SER A 139 -1.56 -18.04 -5.80
N ASN A 140 -1.51 -18.94 -6.81
CA ASN A 140 -1.89 -18.59 -8.17
C ASN A 140 -3.33 -18.06 -8.27
N ASP A 141 -4.26 -18.60 -7.47
CA ASP A 141 -5.64 -18.12 -7.44
C ASP A 141 -5.75 -16.69 -6.89
N ILE A 142 -4.98 -16.40 -5.84
CA ILE A 142 -4.92 -15.04 -5.29
C ILE A 142 -4.28 -14.09 -6.30
N LEU A 143 -3.20 -14.50 -6.96
CA LEU A 143 -2.52 -13.69 -7.97
C LEU A 143 -3.44 -13.39 -9.16
N LYS A 144 -4.24 -14.37 -9.63
CA LYS A 144 -5.28 -14.15 -10.64
C LYS A 144 -6.32 -13.13 -10.18
N GLY A 145 -6.79 -13.26 -8.93
CA GLY A 145 -7.73 -12.30 -8.33
C GLY A 145 -7.17 -10.88 -8.28
N LEU A 146 -5.88 -10.73 -7.98
CA LEU A 146 -5.20 -9.43 -8.05
C LEU A 146 -5.16 -8.90 -9.49
N GLY A 147 -4.82 -9.75 -10.47
CA GLY A 147 -4.82 -9.38 -11.88
C GLY A 147 -6.19 -8.87 -12.36
N GLU A 148 -7.28 -9.50 -11.95
CA GLU A 148 -8.64 -9.00 -12.23
C GLU A 148 -8.89 -7.66 -11.54
N MET A 149 -8.50 -7.50 -10.29
CA MET A 149 -8.69 -6.26 -9.56
C MET A 149 -7.95 -5.09 -10.22
N TYR A 150 -6.76 -5.31 -10.76
CA TYR A 150 -5.97 -4.27 -11.43
C TYR A 150 -6.66 -3.67 -12.66
N VAL A 151 -7.58 -4.38 -13.28
CA VAL A 151 -8.34 -3.93 -14.45
C VAL A 151 -9.78 -3.52 -14.10
N CYS A 152 -10.43 -4.25 -13.18
CA CYS A 152 -11.84 -4.03 -12.84
C CYS A 152 -12.08 -2.86 -11.89
N ASP A 153 -11.08 -2.46 -11.09
CA ASP A 153 -11.14 -1.28 -10.23
C ASP A 153 -10.43 -0.10 -10.91
N ASP A 154 -11.20 0.89 -11.32
CA ASP A 154 -10.70 2.08 -12.02
C ASP A 154 -9.58 2.81 -11.28
N ARG A 155 -9.56 2.74 -9.95
CA ARG A 155 -8.55 3.37 -9.11
C ARG A 155 -7.20 2.69 -9.28
N PHE A 156 -7.17 1.35 -9.21
CA PHE A 156 -5.95 0.56 -9.44
C PHE A 156 -5.48 0.71 -10.87
N LYS A 157 -6.38 0.58 -11.84
CA LYS A 157 -6.05 0.74 -13.26
C LYS A 157 -5.40 2.09 -13.54
N LYS A 158 -6.04 3.18 -13.11
CA LYS A 158 -5.51 4.54 -13.30
C LYS A 158 -4.15 4.74 -12.63
N ASN A 159 -3.95 4.19 -11.44
CA ASN A 159 -2.67 4.32 -10.72
C ASN A 159 -1.54 3.54 -11.43
N ILE A 160 -1.80 2.33 -11.88
CA ILE A 160 -0.84 1.51 -12.62
C ILE A 160 -0.49 2.18 -13.94
N ASP A 161 -1.49 2.54 -14.74
CA ASP A 161 -1.30 3.10 -16.08
C ASP A 161 -0.63 4.48 -16.03
N ARG A 162 -0.91 5.30 -15.01
CA ARG A 162 -0.28 6.59 -14.83
C ARG A 162 1.23 6.48 -14.59
N VAL A 163 1.68 5.50 -13.80
CA VAL A 163 3.09 5.34 -13.44
C VAL A 163 3.84 4.54 -14.51
N SER A 164 3.18 3.57 -15.11
CA SER A 164 3.81 2.54 -15.96
C SER A 164 3.43 2.65 -17.44
N GLY A 165 2.59 3.63 -17.78
CA GLY A 165 2.08 3.87 -19.13
C GLY A 165 0.76 3.16 -19.41
N GLU A 166 -0.10 3.81 -20.19
CA GLU A 166 -1.44 3.34 -20.55
C GLU A 166 -1.43 1.90 -21.08
N GLY A 167 -2.42 1.09 -20.64
CA GLY A 167 -2.56 -0.32 -21.01
C GLY A 167 -1.65 -1.27 -20.22
N THR A 168 -0.93 -0.79 -19.21
CA THR A 168 -0.08 -1.65 -18.39
C THR A 168 -0.91 -2.58 -17.50
N ALA A 169 -2.01 -2.10 -16.95
CA ALA A 169 -2.88 -2.92 -16.10
C ALA A 169 -3.42 -4.14 -16.85
N GLU A 170 -3.90 -3.96 -18.08
CA GLU A 170 -4.39 -5.04 -18.94
C GLU A 170 -3.28 -6.02 -19.32
N PHE A 171 -2.11 -5.50 -19.70
CA PHE A 171 -0.95 -6.33 -20.04
C PHE A 171 -0.51 -7.20 -18.85
N VAL A 172 -0.43 -6.62 -17.66
CA VAL A 172 -0.05 -7.36 -16.44
C VAL A 172 -1.08 -8.43 -16.09
N ARG A 173 -2.38 -8.09 -16.19
CA ARG A 173 -3.45 -9.08 -15.99
C ARG A 173 -3.28 -10.27 -16.92
N GLU A 174 -3.09 -10.05 -18.21
CA GLU A 174 -2.92 -11.11 -19.21
C GLU A 174 -1.69 -11.96 -18.90
N ALA A 175 -0.56 -11.34 -18.57
CA ALA A 175 0.67 -12.03 -18.20
C ALA A 175 0.51 -12.89 -16.93
N ILE A 176 -0.22 -12.40 -15.93
CA ILE A 176 -0.55 -13.13 -14.70
C ILE A 176 -1.39 -14.38 -15.01
N PHE A 177 -2.41 -14.26 -15.85
CA PHE A 177 -3.26 -15.39 -16.21
C PHE A 177 -2.46 -16.49 -16.89
N ILE A 178 -1.63 -16.12 -17.87
CA ILE A 178 -0.72 -17.06 -18.55
C ILE A 178 0.26 -17.72 -17.57
N TYR A 179 0.79 -16.94 -16.62
CA TYR A 179 1.70 -17.46 -15.59
C TYR A 179 1.04 -18.51 -14.69
N CYS A 180 -0.18 -18.24 -14.27
CA CYS A 180 -0.91 -19.08 -13.34
C CYS A 180 -1.55 -20.32 -13.97
N ASP A 181 -1.70 -20.36 -15.31
CA ASP A 181 -2.30 -21.47 -16.05
C ASP A 181 -1.26 -22.54 -16.50
N LYS A 182 0.00 -22.34 -16.15
CA LYS A 182 1.07 -23.32 -16.36
C LYS A 182 1.07 -24.38 -15.26
#